data_a0490d9c94984008f07cd57dc8883017
#
_entry.id   a0490d9c94984008f07cd57dc8883017
#
_cell.length_a   1.000
_cell.length_b   1.000
_cell.length_c   1.000
_cell.angle_alpha   90.00
_cell.angle_beta   90.00
_cell.angle_gamma   90.00
#
_symmetry.space_group_name_H-M   'P 1'
#
loop_
_entity.id
_entity.type
_entity.pdbx_description
1 polymer ?
#
loop_
_entity_poly.entity_id
_entity_poly.type
_entity_poly.pdbx_seq_one_letter_code
_entity_poly.pdbx_strand_id
1 'polypeptide(L)'
;SVYKLDVITIPTHRDIKRIDENDLIYQSEQGKWKALARKVKELHEKGQPVLIGTISIEKNELLSAYLKGEGVPHTILNAKNHEQEGEIIANAGQKSAVTIATNMAGRGIDIKLGGANATKEEAEAVKELGGLAVFGTERHEARRIDDQLRGRAGRQGDPGYTQFFVSLDDDL
;
A
#
# COMPACT_ATOMS: atom_id res chain seq x y z
N SER A 1 12.95 -32.43 -10.79
CA SER A 1 12.75 -32.12 -11.11
C SER A 1 12.36 -31.85 -11.39
N VAL A 2 12.41 -32.18 -11.19
CA VAL A 2 12.02 -31.79 -11.63
C VAL A 2 11.48 -31.36 -11.73
N TYR A 3 11.58 -31.57 -11.63
CA TYR A 3 11.09 -31.04 -11.95
C TYR A 3 10.67 -30.40 -12.26
N LYS A 4 10.79 -30.43 -12.35
CA LYS A 4 10.57 -29.94 -12.76
C LYS A 4 9.97 -29.43 -12.98
N LEU A 5 9.91 -29.46 -13.00
CA LEU A 5 9.38 -29.09 -13.31
C LEU A 5 8.82 -28.75 -13.66
N ASP A 6 8.68 -28.99 -13.60
CA ASP A 6 8.08 -28.72 -14.16
C ASP A 6 7.55 -27.92 -14.44
N VAL A 7 8.02 -27.77 -14.24
CA VAL A 7 7.37 -26.90 -14.52
C VAL A 7 6.45 -26.53 -15.23
N ILE A 8 5.88 -26.40 -14.77
CA ILE A 8 4.87 -26.26 -15.73
C ILE A 8 4.32 -24.91 -15.74
N THR A 9 4.41 -24.31 -16.81
CA THR A 9 3.93 -22.99 -16.95
C THR A 9 2.50 -23.02 -17.38
N ILE A 10 1.69 -22.22 -16.78
CA ILE A 10 0.32 -22.05 -17.22
C ILE A 10 0.27 -20.81 -18.08
N PRO A 11 0.31 -20.97 -19.36
CA PRO A 11 0.52 -19.81 -20.23
C PRO A 11 -0.68 -18.89 -20.36
N THR A 12 -1.86 -19.33 -19.94
CA THR A 12 -3.06 -18.53 -20.08
C THR A 12 -3.23 -17.49 -18.98
N HIS A 13 -2.41 -17.58 -17.94
CA HIS A 13 -2.52 -16.64 -16.84
C HIS A 13 -1.62 -15.45 -17.04
N ARG A 14 -2.09 -14.30 -16.61
CA ARG A 14 -1.23 -13.13 -16.53
C ARG A 14 -0.22 -13.35 -15.41
N ASP A 15 1.00 -12.97 -15.66
CA ASP A 15 2.02 -13.00 -14.63
C ASP A 15 1.64 -12.04 -13.52
N ILE A 16 1.82 -12.49 -12.29
CA ILE A 16 1.63 -11.61 -11.14
C ILE A 16 2.83 -10.70 -11.07
N LYS A 17 2.60 -9.42 -11.26
CA LYS A 17 3.66 -8.42 -11.25
C LYS A 17 3.81 -7.75 -9.89
N ARG A 18 2.98 -8.13 -8.93
CA ARG A 18 3.07 -7.59 -7.58
C ARG A 18 4.25 -8.23 -6.87
N ILE A 19 5.04 -7.42 -6.22
CA ILE A 19 6.17 -7.85 -5.42
C ILE A 19 5.79 -7.74 -3.95
N ASP A 20 5.73 -8.87 -3.26
CA ASP A 20 5.47 -8.89 -1.82
C ASP A 20 6.81 -9.09 -1.11
N GLU A 21 7.33 -7.99 -0.55
CA GLU A 21 8.61 -8.02 0.14
C GLU A 21 8.47 -8.59 1.55
N ASN A 22 9.56 -9.08 2.08
CA ASN A 22 9.61 -9.57 3.45
C ASN A 22 9.37 -8.44 4.44
N ASP A 23 8.81 -8.78 5.59
CA ASP A 23 8.61 -7.83 6.67
C ASP A 23 9.94 -7.21 7.09
N LEU A 24 9.89 -5.91 7.38
CA LEU A 24 11.00 -5.21 8.02
C LEU A 24 10.71 -5.11 9.51
N ILE A 25 11.62 -5.61 10.31
CA ILE A 25 11.43 -5.70 11.76
C ILE A 25 12.36 -4.71 12.47
N TYR A 26 11.77 -3.85 13.30
CA TYR A 26 12.49 -2.83 14.04
C TYR A 26 12.40 -3.14 15.53
N GLN A 27 13.37 -2.66 16.31
CA GLN A 27 13.34 -2.86 17.74
C GLN A 27 12.25 -2.04 18.42
N SER A 28 12.00 -0.82 17.91
CA SER A 28 11.02 0.08 18.51
C SER A 28 10.02 0.58 17.47
N GLU A 29 8.83 0.97 17.95
CA GLU A 29 7.85 1.63 17.12
C GLU A 29 8.40 2.91 16.52
N GLN A 30 9.12 3.70 17.31
CA GLN A 30 9.68 4.95 16.83
C GLN A 30 10.59 4.73 15.63
N GLY A 31 11.45 3.73 15.69
CA GLY A 31 12.32 3.38 14.57
C GLY A 31 11.53 2.95 13.35
N LYS A 32 10.48 2.17 13.57
CA LYS A 32 9.59 1.73 12.51
C LYS A 32 8.93 2.92 11.81
N TRP A 33 8.32 3.85 12.57
CA TRP A 33 7.63 5.00 11.99
C TRP A 33 8.57 5.89 11.19
N LYS A 34 9.77 6.11 11.70
CA LYS A 34 10.78 6.91 10.99
C LYS A 34 11.16 6.26 9.67
N ALA A 35 11.42 4.96 9.69
CA ALA A 35 11.81 4.24 8.49
C ALA A 35 10.69 4.22 7.45
N LEU A 36 9.47 4.01 7.90
CA LEU A 36 8.31 4.01 7.02
C LEU A 36 8.11 5.38 6.38
N ALA A 37 8.18 6.45 7.17
CA ALA A 37 7.99 7.80 6.65
C ALA A 37 9.05 8.14 5.59
N ARG A 38 10.29 7.72 5.80
CA ARG A 38 11.37 7.93 4.83
C ARG A 38 11.13 7.15 3.54
N LYS A 39 10.67 5.91 3.67
CA LYS A 39 10.37 5.09 2.50
C LYS A 39 9.22 5.69 1.69
N VAL A 40 8.18 6.16 2.38
CA VAL A 40 7.05 6.83 1.72
C VAL A 40 7.51 8.10 1.01
N LYS A 41 8.37 8.88 1.65
CA LYS A 41 8.93 10.08 1.03
C LYS A 41 9.67 9.76 -0.26
N GLU A 42 10.50 8.72 -0.23
CA GLU A 42 11.26 8.26 -1.38
C GLU A 42 10.33 7.93 -2.56
N LEU A 43 9.29 7.15 -2.30
CA LEU A 43 8.35 6.76 -3.35
C LEU A 43 7.50 7.94 -3.83
N HIS A 44 7.10 8.81 -2.92
CA HIS A 44 6.34 10.01 -3.24
C HIS A 44 7.13 10.92 -4.19
N GLU A 45 8.40 11.14 -3.90
CA GLU A 45 9.27 11.98 -4.73
C GLU A 45 9.49 11.38 -6.11
N LYS A 46 9.50 10.07 -6.19
CA LYS A 46 9.60 9.33 -7.44
C LYS A 46 8.29 9.38 -8.24
N GLY A 47 7.18 9.69 -7.59
CA GLY A 47 5.87 9.74 -8.22
C GLY A 47 5.01 8.50 -7.99
N GLN A 48 5.50 7.51 -7.27
CA GLN A 48 4.76 6.27 -7.04
C GLN A 48 3.70 6.47 -5.96
N PRO A 49 2.44 6.07 -6.22
CA PRO A 49 1.40 6.19 -5.20
C PRO A 49 1.60 5.18 -4.07
N VAL A 50 1.25 5.60 -2.87
CA VAL A 50 1.43 4.79 -1.66
C VAL A 50 0.14 4.75 -0.86
N LEU A 51 -0.26 3.57 -0.45
CA LEU A 51 -1.35 3.37 0.49
C LEU A 51 -0.79 2.70 1.74
N ILE A 52 -1.07 3.27 2.90
CA ILE A 52 -0.59 2.71 4.15
C ILE A 52 -1.77 2.26 4.98
N GLY A 53 -1.79 0.98 5.33
CA GLY A 53 -2.82 0.38 6.17
C GLY A 53 -2.40 0.36 7.62
N THR A 54 -3.21 0.93 8.49
CA THR A 54 -2.98 0.95 9.93
C THR A 54 -4.07 0.20 10.65
N ILE A 55 -3.88 -0.03 11.94
CA ILE A 55 -4.88 -0.77 12.74
C ILE A 55 -5.84 0.14 13.50
N SER A 56 -5.57 1.43 13.59
CA SER A 56 -6.42 2.33 14.36
C SER A 56 -6.25 3.79 13.91
N ILE A 57 -7.22 4.60 14.30
CA ILE A 57 -7.17 6.05 14.06
C ILE A 57 -5.96 6.68 14.75
N GLU A 58 -5.61 6.22 15.95
CA GLU A 58 -4.44 6.70 16.66
C GLU A 58 -3.16 6.49 15.86
N LYS A 59 -3.03 5.31 15.24
CA LYS A 59 -1.86 4.99 14.41
C LYS A 59 -1.86 5.84 13.14
N ASN A 60 -3.03 6.14 12.57
CA ASN A 60 -3.13 7.06 11.44
C ASN A 60 -2.54 8.43 11.80
N GLU A 61 -2.92 8.97 12.95
CA GLU A 61 -2.48 10.27 13.37
C GLU A 61 -0.98 10.29 13.70
N LEU A 62 -0.51 9.22 14.30
CA LEU A 62 0.90 9.08 14.63
C LEU A 62 1.75 9.07 13.36
N LEU A 63 1.37 8.24 12.40
CA LEU A 63 2.08 8.18 11.11
C LEU A 63 2.00 9.53 10.39
N SER A 64 0.84 10.18 10.43
CA SER A 64 0.66 11.49 9.82
C SER A 64 1.66 12.51 10.36
N ALA A 65 1.91 12.48 11.67
CA ALA A 65 2.89 13.38 12.27
C ALA A 65 4.30 13.13 11.72
N TYR A 66 4.68 11.87 11.55
CA TYR A 66 5.98 11.53 10.96
C TYR A 66 6.07 11.96 9.50
N LEU A 67 4.99 11.78 8.73
CA LEU A 67 4.98 12.19 7.32
C LEU A 67 5.06 13.72 7.20
N LYS A 68 4.39 14.45 8.06
CA LYS A 68 4.51 15.91 8.09
C LYS A 68 5.93 16.33 8.41
N GLY A 69 6.58 15.63 9.33
CA GLY A 69 7.97 15.88 9.66
C GLY A 69 8.92 15.69 8.49
N GLU A 70 8.58 14.78 7.57
CA GLU A 70 9.37 14.53 6.36
C GLU A 70 8.91 15.41 5.17
N GLY A 71 7.90 16.25 5.38
CA GLY A 71 7.41 17.11 4.32
C GLY A 71 6.59 16.39 3.26
N VAL A 72 5.98 15.25 3.60
CA VAL A 72 5.19 14.45 2.64
C VAL A 72 3.72 14.81 2.76
N PRO A 73 3.12 15.41 1.72
CA PRO A 73 1.67 15.63 1.72
C PRO A 73 0.94 14.30 1.63
N HIS A 74 -0.14 14.18 2.36
CA HIS A 74 -0.89 12.92 2.42
C HIS A 74 -2.34 13.18 2.80
N THR A 75 -3.17 12.17 2.57
CA THR A 75 -4.59 12.19 2.93
C THR A 75 -4.85 11.07 3.93
N ILE A 76 -5.61 11.37 4.98
CA ILE A 76 -6.03 10.36 5.95
C ILE A 76 -7.49 10.02 5.69
N LEU A 77 -7.76 8.72 5.49
CA LEU A 77 -9.13 8.26 5.41
C LEU A 77 -9.74 8.18 6.79
N ASN A 78 -10.85 8.87 6.94
CA ASN A 78 -11.59 8.89 8.18
C ASN A 78 -12.96 8.26 7.94
N ALA A 79 -13.28 7.21 8.69
CA ALA A 79 -14.51 6.46 8.53
C ALA A 79 -15.80 7.26 8.78
N LYS A 80 -15.70 8.53 9.11
CA LYS A 80 -16.85 9.38 9.42
C LYS A 80 -17.66 9.80 8.20
N ASN A 81 -17.08 9.74 7.02
CA ASN A 81 -17.76 10.19 5.80
C ASN A 81 -17.53 9.18 4.69
N HIS A 82 -18.50 8.28 4.51
CA HIS A 82 -18.40 7.17 3.56
C HIS A 82 -18.28 7.64 2.10
N GLU A 83 -18.91 8.74 1.74
CA GLU A 83 -18.85 9.23 0.36
C GLU A 83 -17.47 9.75 0.03
N GLN A 84 -16.90 10.57 0.91
CA GLN A 84 -15.54 11.06 0.74
C GLN A 84 -14.52 9.93 0.80
N GLU A 85 -14.75 8.96 1.68
CA GLU A 85 -13.89 7.80 1.79
C GLU A 85 -13.78 7.05 0.47
N GLY A 86 -14.91 6.80 -0.19
CA GLY A 86 -14.94 6.13 -1.47
C GLY A 86 -14.17 6.89 -2.54
N GLU A 87 -14.33 8.19 -2.58
CA GLU A 87 -13.63 9.03 -3.54
C GLU A 87 -12.13 9.08 -3.28
N ILE A 88 -11.73 9.21 -2.04
CA ILE A 88 -10.31 9.24 -1.66
C ILE A 88 -9.64 7.92 -2.04
N ILE A 89 -10.26 6.79 -1.71
CA ILE A 89 -9.71 5.48 -2.05
C ILE A 89 -9.64 5.28 -3.55
N ALA A 90 -10.69 5.68 -4.28
CA ALA A 90 -10.68 5.54 -5.73
C ALA A 90 -9.53 6.28 -6.38
N ASN A 91 -9.08 7.37 -5.76
CA ASN A 91 -7.98 8.18 -6.28
C ASN A 91 -6.63 7.92 -5.60
N ALA A 92 -6.56 6.91 -4.74
CA ALA A 92 -5.31 6.58 -4.04
C ALA A 92 -4.21 6.07 -4.99
N GLY A 93 -4.57 5.69 -6.20
CA GLY A 93 -3.62 5.26 -7.23
C GLY A 93 -3.06 6.37 -8.10
N GLN A 94 -3.40 7.63 -7.84
CA GLN A 94 -2.87 8.75 -8.60
C GLN A 94 -1.37 8.92 -8.33
N LYS A 95 -0.67 9.43 -9.33
CA LYS A 95 0.76 9.72 -9.21
C LYS A 95 1.03 10.56 -7.96
N SER A 96 2.01 10.13 -7.18
CA SER A 96 2.46 10.80 -5.95
C SER A 96 1.43 10.85 -4.81
N ALA A 97 0.28 10.20 -4.95
CA ALA A 97 -0.70 10.18 -3.88
C ALA A 97 -0.17 9.37 -2.69
N VAL A 98 -0.38 9.89 -1.50
CA VAL A 98 -0.06 9.18 -0.26
C VAL A 98 -1.32 9.15 0.59
N THR A 99 -1.82 7.96 0.87
CA THR A 99 -3.08 7.77 1.59
C THR A 99 -2.86 6.88 2.80
N ILE A 100 -3.35 7.32 3.95
CA ILE A 100 -3.33 6.53 5.19
C ILE A 100 -4.77 6.10 5.48
N ALA A 101 -4.96 4.82 5.77
CA ALA A 101 -6.29 4.29 6.04
C ALA A 101 -6.20 3.16 7.06
N THR A 102 -7.25 2.99 7.86
CA THR A 102 -7.37 1.76 8.63
C THR A 102 -7.65 0.61 7.67
N ASN A 103 -7.33 -0.61 8.06
CA ASN A 103 -7.44 -1.78 7.19
C ASN A 103 -8.82 -2.00 6.57
N MET A 104 -9.86 -1.55 7.26
CA MET A 104 -11.24 -1.76 6.80
C MET A 104 -11.77 -0.61 5.96
N ALA A 105 -11.08 0.51 5.93
CA ALA A 105 -11.54 1.68 5.19
C ALA A 105 -11.45 1.43 3.69
N GLY A 106 -12.48 1.85 2.96
CA GLY A 106 -12.53 1.68 1.51
C GLY A 106 -12.64 0.25 1.04
N ARG A 107 -13.06 -0.66 1.91
CA ARG A 107 -13.21 -2.07 1.56
C ARG A 107 -14.16 -2.23 0.38
N GLY A 108 -13.76 -3.06 -0.59
CA GLY A 108 -14.56 -3.33 -1.78
C GLY A 108 -14.42 -2.30 -2.88
N ILE A 109 -13.66 -1.22 -2.67
CA ILE A 109 -13.44 -0.21 -3.69
C ILE A 109 -12.15 -0.53 -4.43
N ASP A 110 -12.23 -0.54 -5.74
CA ASP A 110 -11.09 -0.81 -6.60
C ASP A 110 -10.22 0.45 -6.74
N ILE A 111 -8.91 0.29 -6.55
CA ILE A 111 -7.96 1.39 -6.68
C ILE A 111 -7.36 1.31 -8.07
N LYS A 112 -7.71 2.27 -8.91
CA LYS A 112 -7.20 2.30 -10.28
C LYS A 112 -5.92 3.11 -10.36
N LEU A 113 -4.94 2.57 -11.06
CA LEU A 113 -3.68 3.27 -11.26
C LEU A 113 -3.92 4.53 -12.09
N GLY A 114 -3.41 5.63 -11.60
CA GLY A 114 -3.63 6.94 -12.21
C GLY A 114 -4.86 7.68 -11.65
N GLY A 115 -5.72 6.98 -10.91
CA GLY A 115 -6.94 7.54 -10.34
C GLY A 115 -8.19 7.08 -11.07
N ALA A 116 -9.35 7.40 -10.51
CA ALA A 116 -10.65 6.95 -11.02
C ALA A 116 -10.93 7.41 -12.46
N ASN A 117 -10.45 8.60 -12.82
CA ASN A 117 -10.71 9.19 -14.14
C ASN A 117 -9.41 9.34 -14.93
N ALA A 118 -8.44 8.44 -14.71
CA ALA A 118 -7.14 8.52 -15.35
C ALA A 118 -7.25 8.27 -16.86
N THR A 119 -6.42 8.99 -17.60
CA THR A 119 -6.19 8.65 -18.99
C THR A 119 -5.32 7.40 -19.06
N LYS A 120 -5.27 6.79 -20.23
CA LYS A 120 -4.42 5.61 -20.44
C LYS A 120 -2.95 5.95 -20.16
N GLU A 121 -2.51 7.13 -20.58
CA GLU A 121 -1.15 7.59 -20.38
C GLU A 121 -0.82 7.78 -18.90
N GLU A 122 -1.75 8.31 -18.14
CA GLU A 122 -1.58 8.49 -16.70
C GLU A 122 -1.47 7.14 -15.99
N ALA A 123 -2.32 6.18 -16.36
CA ALA A 123 -2.27 4.84 -15.79
C ALA A 123 -0.95 4.15 -16.13
N GLU A 124 -0.51 4.26 -17.38
CA GLU A 124 0.75 3.64 -17.81
C GLU A 124 1.96 4.24 -17.11
N ALA A 125 1.94 5.56 -16.88
CA ALA A 125 3.02 6.22 -16.15
C ALA A 125 3.17 5.68 -14.73
N VAL A 126 2.05 5.43 -14.05
CA VAL A 126 2.08 4.85 -12.71
C VAL A 126 2.56 3.41 -12.75
N LYS A 127 2.15 2.64 -13.76
CA LYS A 127 2.63 1.26 -13.93
C LYS A 127 4.14 1.22 -14.11
N GLU A 128 4.71 2.13 -14.87
CA GLU A 128 6.16 2.21 -15.08
C GLU A 128 6.91 2.50 -13.78
N LEU A 129 6.29 3.21 -12.85
CA LEU A 129 6.89 3.48 -11.54
C LEU A 129 6.81 2.29 -10.58
N GLY A 130 6.09 1.24 -10.95
CA GLY A 130 5.93 0.06 -10.12
C GLY A 130 4.52 -0.15 -9.59
N GLY A 131 3.57 0.66 -10.01
CA GLY A 131 2.18 0.58 -9.57
C GLY A 131 1.96 1.09 -8.16
N LEU A 132 0.90 0.63 -7.51
CA LEU A 132 0.58 1.05 -6.15
C LEU A 132 1.48 0.32 -5.15
N ALA A 133 2.11 1.09 -4.27
CA ALA A 133 2.84 0.52 -3.14
C ALA A 133 1.92 0.49 -1.92
N VAL A 134 1.78 -0.67 -1.31
CA VAL A 134 0.94 -0.86 -0.13
C VAL A 134 1.82 -1.27 1.04
N PHE A 135 1.76 -0.49 2.12
CA PHE A 135 2.51 -0.77 3.34
C PHE A 135 1.55 -1.07 4.49
N GLY A 136 1.86 -2.12 5.25
CA GLY A 136 1.19 -2.40 6.50
C GLY A 136 2.07 -1.96 7.65
N THR A 137 1.47 -1.42 8.69
CA THR A 137 2.23 -0.93 9.85
C THR A 137 2.32 -1.95 10.98
N GLU A 138 1.55 -3.02 10.89
CA GLU A 138 1.53 -4.10 11.88
C GLU A 138 0.95 -5.34 11.22
N ARG A 139 1.36 -6.50 11.70
CA ARG A 139 0.76 -7.77 11.25
C ARG A 139 -0.46 -8.08 12.10
N HIS A 140 -1.42 -8.76 11.53
CA HIS A 140 -2.62 -9.22 12.22
C HIS A 140 -2.52 -10.70 12.50
N GLU A 141 -3.21 -11.17 13.54
CA GLU A 141 -3.29 -12.59 13.81
C GLU A 141 -3.98 -13.32 12.65
N ALA A 142 -5.03 -12.71 12.11
CA ALA A 142 -5.73 -13.26 10.97
C ALA A 142 -4.98 -12.91 9.68
N ARG A 143 -4.32 -13.89 9.09
CA ARG A 143 -3.61 -13.72 7.82
C ARG A 143 -4.50 -13.09 6.74
N ARG A 144 -5.79 -13.41 6.80
CA ARG A 144 -6.77 -12.88 5.84
C ARG A 144 -6.78 -11.36 5.78
N ILE A 145 -6.62 -10.70 6.94
CA ILE A 145 -6.61 -9.23 6.98
C ILE A 145 -5.37 -8.69 6.29
N ASP A 146 -4.21 -9.29 6.54
CA ASP A 146 -2.97 -8.88 5.88
C ASP A 146 -3.07 -9.11 4.37
N ASP A 147 -3.65 -10.23 3.96
CA ASP A 147 -3.82 -10.53 2.54
C ASP A 147 -4.80 -9.59 1.86
N GLN A 148 -5.84 -9.14 2.55
CA GLN A 148 -6.76 -8.14 2.02
C GLN A 148 -6.04 -6.82 1.77
N LEU A 149 -5.14 -6.44 2.65
CA LEU A 149 -4.34 -5.23 2.45
C LEU A 149 -3.43 -5.38 1.23
N ARG A 150 -2.69 -6.47 1.16
CA ARG A 150 -1.82 -6.74 -0.01
C ARG A 150 -2.62 -6.75 -1.31
N GLY A 151 -3.82 -7.31 -1.25
CA GLY A 151 -4.69 -7.44 -2.42
C GLY A 151 -5.16 -6.12 -3.02
N ARG A 152 -4.89 -5.00 -2.38
CA ARG A 152 -5.18 -3.69 -2.96
C ARG A 152 -4.18 -3.29 -4.03
N ALA A 153 -3.02 -3.92 -4.06
CA ALA A 153 -2.01 -3.70 -5.09
C ALA A 153 -2.02 -4.84 -6.09
N GLY A 154 -1.55 -4.58 -7.29
CA GLY A 154 -1.37 -5.61 -8.31
C GLY A 154 -2.66 -6.18 -8.87
N ARG A 155 -3.73 -5.42 -8.87
CA ARG A 155 -5.03 -5.87 -9.38
C ARG A 155 -4.96 -6.10 -10.88
N GLN A 156 -5.60 -7.17 -11.33
CA GLN A 156 -5.72 -7.48 -12.77
C GLN A 156 -4.39 -7.60 -13.49
N GLY A 157 -3.36 -8.06 -12.78
CA GLY A 157 -2.03 -8.22 -13.35
C GLY A 157 -1.21 -6.94 -13.42
N ASP A 158 -1.67 -5.86 -12.80
CA ASP A 158 -0.91 -4.63 -12.71
C ASP A 158 0.30 -4.83 -11.80
N PRO A 159 1.39 -4.11 -12.03
CA PRO A 159 2.49 -4.12 -11.07
C PRO A 159 2.05 -3.52 -9.75
N GLY A 160 2.71 -3.90 -8.69
CA GLY A 160 2.44 -3.40 -7.36
C GLY A 160 3.53 -3.84 -6.40
N TYR A 161 3.51 -3.30 -5.20
CA TYR A 161 4.53 -3.55 -4.21
C TYR A 161 3.87 -3.59 -2.84
N THR A 162 4.22 -4.57 -2.03
CA THR A 162 3.70 -4.63 -0.66
C THR A 162 4.81 -4.96 0.32
N GLN A 163 4.72 -4.40 1.51
CA GLN A 163 5.65 -4.70 2.58
C GLN A 163 5.04 -4.31 3.93
N PHE A 164 5.32 -5.10 4.96
CA PHE A 164 4.91 -4.76 6.32
C PHE A 164 6.10 -4.25 7.11
N PHE A 165 5.88 -3.19 7.85
CA PHE A 165 6.84 -2.62 8.79
C PHE A 165 6.34 -2.95 10.19
N VAL A 166 7.11 -3.73 10.93
CA VAL A 166 6.72 -4.19 12.26
C VAL A 166 7.80 -3.88 13.27
N SER A 167 7.44 -3.82 14.53
CA SER A 167 8.40 -3.62 15.60
C SER A 167 8.20 -4.65 16.70
N LEU A 168 9.26 -4.88 17.46
CA LEU A 168 9.20 -5.86 18.55
C LEU A 168 8.31 -5.40 19.69
N ASP A 169 8.05 -4.10 19.79
CA ASP A 169 7.15 -3.54 20.79
C ASP A 169 5.76 -3.19 20.25
N ASP A 170 5.39 -3.72 19.07
CA ASP A 170 4.03 -3.59 18.58
C ASP A 170 3.06 -4.32 19.51
N ASP A 171 1.88 -3.76 19.67
CA ASP A 171 0.82 -4.40 20.45
C ASP A 171 0.37 -5.66 19.72
N LEU A 172 0.25 -6.72 20.48
CA LEU A 172 -0.21 -8.00 19.96
C LEU A 172 -1.69 -8.23 20.26
#